data_183a35ebf09ad779b52b22308f3eab56
#
_entry.id   183a35ebf09ad779b52b22308f3eab56
#
_cell.length_a   1.000
_cell.length_b   1.000
_cell.length_c   1.000
_cell.angle_alpha   90.00
_cell.angle_beta   90.00
_cell.angle_gamma   90.00
#
_symmetry.space_group_name_H-M   'P 1'
#
loop_
_entity.id
_entity.type
_entity.pdbx_description
1 polymer ?
#
loop_
_entity_poly.entity_id
_entity_poly.type
_entity_poly.pdbx_seq_one_letter_code
_entity_poly.pdbx_strand_id
1 'polypeptide(L)'
;MKFKGKIDLWFWLIMLFGDALILLALLDSTGFIVGIVTAVIYNIIFIPLVVRNYVEVTDEELRIVMGFSKVKIPLSEIVEVYRTHNPISSMAASVDRIMIQAKNTQVMCAVQDKEAFFACLKEKNPSIKIPDKGAKGKTSKMGKFGIGFSVVIIAVCAILLFTGNVNVEFGEETFVIKATYWYDKEIAYEEVESIEFRNEKISGARTGGWGSMRLLLGDFNNKEFGNYLRYTYNHCDAGIVLVVKDKEIVVSGKDAESTYEIYEELMERCGYEK
;
A
#
# COMPACT_ATOMS: atom_id res chain seq x y z
N MET A 1 6.30 15.25 34.71
CA MET A 1 6.10 16.32 33.73
C MET A 1 5.65 15.70 32.39
N LYS A 2 4.74 16.34 31.63
CA LYS A 2 4.20 15.78 30.39
C LYS A 2 4.53 16.68 29.20
N PHE A 3 5.09 16.10 28.14
CA PHE A 3 5.52 16.77 26.92
C PHE A 3 4.66 16.30 25.75
N LYS A 4 4.09 17.23 25.02
CA LYS A 4 3.28 16.93 23.83
C LYS A 4 4.17 16.36 22.71
N GLY A 5 3.72 15.30 22.05
CA GLY A 5 4.39 14.74 20.90
C GLY A 5 4.39 15.69 19.71
N LYS A 6 5.50 15.70 18.94
CA LYS A 6 5.62 16.42 17.68
C LYS A 6 4.99 15.61 16.56
N ILE A 7 4.18 16.28 15.75
CA ILE A 7 3.55 15.71 14.56
C ILE A 7 3.97 16.59 13.39
N ASP A 8 4.61 15.99 12.38
CA ASP A 8 5.03 16.71 11.18
C ASP A 8 3.92 16.74 10.13
N LEU A 9 4.02 17.67 9.19
CA LEU A 9 3.04 17.89 8.14
C LEU A 9 2.79 16.60 7.29
N TRP A 10 3.84 15.83 6.99
CA TRP A 10 3.71 14.60 6.23
C TRP A 10 2.75 13.58 6.85
N PHE A 11 2.69 13.52 8.20
CA PHE A 11 1.78 12.62 8.90
C PHE A 11 0.32 13.06 8.70
N TRP A 12 0.06 14.36 8.77
CA TRP A 12 -1.26 14.93 8.47
C TRP A 12 -1.66 14.70 7.02
N LEU A 13 -0.71 14.84 6.08
CA LEU A 13 -0.98 14.58 4.65
C LEU A 13 -1.35 13.12 4.40
N ILE A 14 -0.70 12.16 5.06
CA ILE A 14 -1.06 10.74 4.96
C ILE A 14 -2.46 10.49 5.51
N MET A 15 -2.80 11.08 6.67
CA MET A 15 -4.14 10.94 7.24
C MET A 15 -5.22 11.52 6.32
N LEU A 16 -5.03 12.75 5.85
CA LEU A 16 -5.98 13.41 4.95
C LEU A 16 -6.12 12.67 3.61
N PHE A 17 -5.02 12.16 3.07
CA PHE A 17 -5.05 11.36 1.83
C PHE A 17 -5.83 10.05 2.02
N GLY A 18 -5.64 9.37 3.15
CA GLY A 18 -6.41 8.17 3.49
C GLY A 18 -7.90 8.47 3.60
N ASP A 19 -8.28 9.54 4.31
CA ASP A 19 -9.68 9.97 4.42
C ASP A 19 -10.26 10.35 3.05
N ALA A 20 -9.48 11.04 2.19
CA ALA A 20 -9.92 11.40 0.84
C ALA A 20 -10.19 10.16 -0.04
N LEU A 21 -9.32 9.15 0.01
CA LEU A 21 -9.53 7.89 -0.71
C LEU A 21 -10.79 7.15 -0.23
N ILE A 22 -11.04 7.16 1.08
CA ILE A 22 -12.25 6.56 1.65
C ILE A 22 -13.50 7.33 1.20
N LEU A 23 -13.45 8.66 1.20
CA LEU A 23 -14.55 9.50 0.70
C LEU A 23 -14.83 9.24 -0.79
N LEU A 24 -13.81 9.08 -1.62
CA LEU A 24 -13.98 8.69 -3.03
C LEU A 24 -14.66 7.33 -3.17
N ALA A 25 -14.29 6.35 -2.34
CA ALA A 25 -14.93 5.04 -2.33
C ALA A 25 -16.41 5.09 -1.87
N LEU A 26 -16.81 6.08 -1.06
CA LEU A 26 -18.19 6.30 -0.64
C LEU A 26 -19.09 6.87 -1.76
N LEU A 27 -18.51 7.46 -2.82
CA LEU A 27 -19.25 7.95 -3.97
C LEU A 27 -19.75 6.82 -4.87
N ASP A 28 -19.18 5.63 -4.77
CA ASP A 28 -19.66 4.44 -5.47
C ASP A 28 -20.78 3.77 -4.66
N SER A 29 -21.97 3.70 -5.22
CA SER A 29 -23.16 3.12 -4.58
C SER A 29 -22.99 1.66 -4.16
N THR A 30 -22.10 0.91 -4.83
CA THR A 30 -21.81 -0.50 -4.53
C THR A 30 -20.86 -0.67 -3.33
N GLY A 31 -20.07 0.35 -3.03
CA GLY A 31 -19.06 0.35 -1.97
C GLY A 31 -19.47 1.07 -0.67
N PHE A 32 -20.66 1.66 -0.59
CA PHE A 32 -21.05 2.58 0.48
C PHE A 32 -20.89 2.01 1.90
N ILE A 33 -21.39 0.81 2.17
CA ILE A 33 -21.30 0.16 3.50
C ILE A 33 -19.83 -0.17 3.81
N VAL A 34 -19.10 -0.71 2.84
CA VAL A 34 -17.67 -1.04 2.98
C VAL A 34 -16.87 0.23 3.22
N GLY A 35 -17.17 1.31 2.54
CA GLY A 35 -16.56 2.63 2.73
C GLY A 35 -16.77 3.17 4.14
N ILE A 36 -17.99 3.12 4.69
CA ILE A 36 -18.27 3.54 6.07
C ILE A 36 -17.48 2.69 7.09
N VAL A 37 -17.50 1.36 6.95
CA VAL A 37 -16.78 0.47 7.86
C VAL A 37 -15.27 0.76 7.80
N THR A 38 -14.72 0.96 6.60
CA THR A 38 -13.31 1.32 6.39
C THR A 38 -12.99 2.67 7.03
N ALA A 39 -13.84 3.69 6.88
CA ALA A 39 -13.68 5.00 7.51
C ALA A 39 -13.64 4.89 9.04
N VAL A 40 -14.56 4.13 9.61
CA VAL A 40 -14.62 3.93 11.08
C VAL A 40 -13.35 3.24 11.57
N ILE A 41 -12.92 2.14 10.95
CA ILE A 41 -11.71 1.41 11.32
C ILE A 41 -10.46 2.30 11.18
N TYR A 42 -10.33 3.00 10.05
CA TYR A 42 -9.23 3.91 9.80
C TYR A 42 -9.12 4.98 10.87
N ASN A 43 -10.21 5.66 11.19
CA ASN A 43 -10.23 6.74 12.18
C ASN A 43 -10.04 6.23 13.61
N ILE A 44 -10.56 5.04 13.97
CA ILE A 44 -10.26 4.40 15.27
C ILE A 44 -8.76 4.18 15.45
N ILE A 45 -8.02 3.88 14.38
CA ILE A 45 -6.56 3.66 14.45
C ILE A 45 -5.81 5.01 14.46
N PHE A 46 -6.13 5.92 13.57
CA PHE A 46 -5.30 7.12 13.33
C PHE A 46 -5.58 8.28 14.29
N ILE A 47 -6.83 8.52 14.70
CA ILE A 47 -7.15 9.59 15.66
C ILE A 47 -6.40 9.43 16.98
N PRO A 48 -6.33 8.23 17.59
CA PRO A 48 -5.55 8.04 18.81
C PRO A 48 -4.05 8.34 18.64
N LEU A 49 -3.46 8.11 17.46
CA LEU A 49 -2.04 8.45 17.20
C LEU A 49 -1.76 9.96 17.31
N VAL A 50 -2.77 10.79 17.06
CA VAL A 50 -2.69 12.25 17.18
C VAL A 50 -3.02 12.71 18.60
N VAL A 51 -4.17 12.27 19.13
CA VAL A 51 -4.71 12.73 20.42
C VAL A 51 -3.87 12.22 21.60
N ARG A 52 -3.42 10.97 21.51
CA ARG A 52 -2.61 10.30 22.54
C ARG A 52 -1.15 10.21 22.11
N ASN A 53 -0.53 11.35 21.80
CA ASN A 53 0.86 11.48 21.43
C ASN A 53 1.58 12.39 22.41
N TYR A 54 2.27 11.76 23.39
CA TYR A 54 2.97 12.49 24.44
C TYR A 54 4.06 11.61 25.09
N VAL A 55 5.00 12.32 25.74
CA VAL A 55 6.02 11.71 26.59
C VAL A 55 5.86 12.27 27.99
N GLU A 56 5.83 11.40 28.99
CA GLU A 56 5.69 11.76 30.39
C GLU A 56 6.95 11.32 31.16
N VAL A 57 7.53 12.25 31.91
CA VAL A 57 8.65 12.00 32.81
C VAL A 57 8.12 12.07 34.24
N THR A 58 8.16 10.95 34.95
CA THR A 58 7.88 10.85 36.38
C THR A 58 9.18 10.84 37.17
N ASP A 59 9.15 10.63 38.49
CA ASP A 59 10.35 10.52 39.31
C ASP A 59 11.08 9.18 39.10
N GLU A 60 10.38 8.16 38.62
CA GLU A 60 10.90 6.79 38.49
C GLU A 60 11.07 6.35 37.04
N GLU A 61 10.16 6.73 36.16
CA GLU A 61 10.11 6.21 34.80
C GLU A 61 9.80 7.29 33.74
N LEU A 62 10.29 7.04 32.54
CA LEU A 62 9.90 7.71 31.32
C LEU A 62 8.80 6.89 30.63
N ARG A 63 7.66 7.52 30.32
CA ARG A 63 6.53 6.91 29.58
C ARG A 63 6.38 7.56 28.23
N ILE A 64 6.44 6.77 27.17
CA ILE A 64 6.18 7.22 25.79
C ILE A 64 4.84 6.63 25.36
N VAL A 65 3.90 7.48 24.96
CA VAL A 65 2.56 7.08 24.56
C VAL A 65 2.29 7.61 23.15
N MET A 66 1.87 6.72 22.27
CA MET A 66 1.41 7.06 20.92
C MET A 66 0.26 6.14 20.52
N GLY A 67 -0.94 6.71 20.44
CA GLY A 67 -2.16 5.94 20.20
C GLY A 67 -2.43 4.92 21.30
N PHE A 68 -2.51 3.67 20.90
CA PHE A 68 -2.71 2.54 21.81
C PHE A 68 -1.40 1.99 22.39
N SER A 69 -0.28 2.35 21.76
CA SER A 69 1.05 1.88 22.19
C SER A 69 1.57 2.70 23.36
N LYS A 70 2.21 1.99 24.31
CA LYS A 70 2.84 2.60 25.49
C LYS A 70 4.14 1.88 25.80
N VAL A 71 5.21 2.62 25.96
CA VAL A 71 6.51 2.13 26.42
C VAL A 71 6.87 2.84 27.71
N LYS A 72 7.41 2.08 28.67
CA LYS A 72 7.91 2.56 29.94
C LYS A 72 9.38 2.19 30.08
N ILE A 73 10.20 3.12 30.52
CA ILE A 73 11.63 2.95 30.72
C ILE A 73 12.00 3.54 32.08
N PRO A 74 12.56 2.76 33.01
CA PRO A 74 13.05 3.29 34.28
C PRO A 74 14.12 4.36 34.01
N LEU A 75 14.04 5.52 34.67
CA LEU A 75 15.01 6.59 34.50
C LEU A 75 16.46 6.14 34.82
N SER A 76 16.61 5.22 35.78
CA SER A 76 17.89 4.63 36.18
C SER A 76 18.56 3.77 35.10
N GLU A 77 17.79 3.31 34.10
CA GLU A 77 18.30 2.51 33.00
C GLU A 77 18.68 3.35 31.78
N ILE A 78 18.26 4.63 31.73
CA ILE A 78 18.58 5.51 30.61
C ILE A 78 20.05 5.90 30.67
N VAL A 79 20.79 5.57 29.59
CA VAL A 79 22.22 5.82 29.48
C VAL A 79 22.48 7.10 28.72
N GLU A 80 21.82 7.25 27.57
CA GLU A 80 22.06 8.36 26.65
C GLU A 80 20.77 8.79 25.96
N VAL A 81 20.62 10.10 25.73
CA VAL A 81 19.49 10.69 25.00
C VAL A 81 20.02 11.73 24.04
N TYR A 82 19.73 11.58 22.73
CA TYR A 82 20.23 12.49 21.70
C TYR A 82 19.23 12.70 20.56
N ARG A 83 19.45 13.77 19.79
CA ARG A 83 18.61 14.12 18.63
C ARG A 83 18.97 13.22 17.44
N THR A 84 17.95 12.79 16.71
CA THR A 84 18.14 11.96 15.53
C THR A 84 17.10 12.27 14.46
N HIS A 85 17.45 12.04 13.20
CA HIS A 85 16.53 12.08 12.05
C HIS A 85 16.39 10.70 11.42
N ASN A 86 16.56 9.66 12.21
CA ASN A 86 16.45 8.27 11.74
C ASN A 86 14.99 8.00 11.30
N PRO A 87 14.73 7.64 10.03
CA PRO A 87 13.38 7.42 9.51
C PRO A 87 12.77 6.07 9.91
N ILE A 88 13.55 5.19 10.56
CA ILE A 88 13.07 3.85 10.96
C ILE A 88 11.82 3.97 11.83
N SER A 89 10.91 3.01 11.69
CA SER A 89 9.67 2.93 12.44
C SER A 89 9.90 3.13 13.95
N SER A 90 9.10 4.00 14.55
CA SER A 90 9.22 4.36 15.96
C SER A 90 7.89 4.93 16.48
N MET A 91 7.83 5.16 17.78
CA MET A 91 6.69 5.85 18.42
C MET A 91 6.77 7.38 18.22
N ALA A 92 6.81 7.82 16.95
CA ALA A 92 6.94 9.24 16.61
C ALA A 92 6.28 9.54 15.26
N ALA A 93 5.40 10.53 15.25
CA ALA A 93 4.77 11.09 14.05
C ALA A 93 5.61 12.24 13.43
N SER A 94 6.89 12.27 13.70
CA SER A 94 7.87 13.25 13.19
C SER A 94 9.18 12.57 12.83
N VAL A 95 9.90 13.11 11.86
CA VAL A 95 11.27 12.69 11.53
C VAL A 95 12.32 13.38 12.40
N ASP A 96 11.94 14.48 13.05
CA ASP A 96 12.78 15.19 14.01
C ASP A 96 12.63 14.57 15.41
N ARG A 97 13.37 13.52 15.66
CA ARG A 97 13.23 12.59 16.78
C ARG A 97 14.29 12.74 17.84
N ILE A 98 14.01 12.11 18.96
CA ILE A 98 14.93 11.90 20.07
C ILE A 98 15.12 10.38 20.21
N MET A 99 16.37 9.94 20.21
CA MET A 99 16.75 8.58 20.57
C MET A 99 16.97 8.50 22.08
N ILE A 100 16.33 7.54 22.70
CA ILE A 100 16.49 7.22 24.12
C ILE A 100 17.14 5.84 24.16
N GLN A 101 18.38 5.80 24.62
CA GLN A 101 19.16 4.58 24.76
C GLN A 101 19.19 4.19 26.24
N ALA A 102 18.59 3.06 26.56
CA ALA A 102 18.63 2.42 27.86
C ALA A 102 19.51 1.16 27.81
N LYS A 103 19.81 0.56 28.97
CA LYS A 103 20.68 -0.61 29.08
C LYS A 103 20.25 -1.76 28.18
N ASN A 104 18.95 -2.05 28.12
CA ASN A 104 18.41 -3.22 27.41
C ASN A 104 17.47 -2.85 26.25
N THR A 105 17.22 -1.57 25.97
CA THR A 105 16.30 -1.14 24.94
C THR A 105 16.66 0.18 24.32
N GLN A 106 16.22 0.39 23.10
CA GLN A 106 16.33 1.67 22.38
C GLN A 106 14.96 2.05 21.85
N VAL A 107 14.53 3.28 22.11
CA VAL A 107 13.26 3.79 21.66
C VAL A 107 13.44 5.19 21.10
N MET A 108 12.71 5.51 20.03
CA MET A 108 12.65 6.86 19.50
C MET A 108 11.29 7.48 19.79
N CYS A 109 11.28 8.72 20.20
CA CYS A 109 10.09 9.54 20.33
C CYS A 109 10.31 10.93 19.71
N ALA A 110 9.26 11.71 19.59
CA ALA A 110 9.34 13.09 19.17
C ALA A 110 8.52 13.97 20.13
N VAL A 111 9.12 15.02 20.62
CA VAL A 111 8.44 16.02 21.46
C VAL A 111 8.53 17.40 20.84
N GLN A 112 7.56 18.29 21.13
CA GLN A 112 7.54 19.64 20.60
C GLN A 112 8.65 20.49 21.20
N ASP A 113 8.80 20.45 22.51
CA ASP A 113 9.84 21.18 23.25
C ASP A 113 10.93 20.22 23.73
N LYS A 114 11.97 20.07 22.92
CA LYS A 114 13.10 19.20 23.22
C LYS A 114 14.01 19.76 24.32
N GLU A 115 14.15 21.07 24.38
CA GLU A 115 15.04 21.69 25.37
C GLU A 115 14.48 21.50 26.78
N ALA A 116 13.19 21.79 26.97
CA ALA A 116 12.53 21.52 28.25
C ALA A 116 12.52 20.03 28.60
N PHE A 117 12.39 19.15 27.60
CA PHE A 117 12.44 17.69 27.82
C PHE A 117 13.84 17.25 28.29
N PHE A 118 14.92 17.70 27.64
CA PHE A 118 16.29 17.38 28.05
C PHE A 118 16.63 17.95 29.42
N ALA A 119 16.21 19.20 29.71
CA ALA A 119 16.41 19.80 31.01
C ALA A 119 15.72 18.98 32.12
N CYS A 120 14.47 18.59 31.92
CA CYS A 120 13.71 17.75 32.85
C CYS A 120 14.37 16.39 33.08
N LEU A 121 14.86 15.72 32.02
CA LEU A 121 15.57 14.44 32.19
C LEU A 121 16.88 14.60 32.98
N LYS A 122 17.62 15.68 32.71
CA LYS A 122 18.89 15.97 33.38
C LYS A 122 18.69 16.30 34.86
N GLU A 123 17.61 16.99 35.20
CA GLU A 123 17.20 17.28 36.55
C GLU A 123 16.85 15.99 37.34
N LYS A 124 16.06 15.10 36.73
CA LYS A 124 15.63 13.85 37.35
C LYS A 124 16.74 12.79 37.44
N ASN A 125 17.62 12.74 36.45
CA ASN A 125 18.76 11.83 36.46
C ASN A 125 20.01 12.53 35.85
N PRO A 126 20.88 13.15 36.69
CA PRO A 126 22.09 13.81 36.22
C PRO A 126 23.10 12.91 35.50
N SER A 127 23.02 11.59 35.67
CA SER A 127 23.90 10.63 35.03
C SER A 127 23.62 10.41 33.54
N ILE A 128 22.45 10.80 33.04
CA ILE A 128 22.07 10.66 31.64
C ILE A 128 23.00 11.51 30.78
N LYS A 129 23.62 10.87 29.76
CA LYS A 129 24.44 11.56 28.76
C LYS A 129 23.53 12.25 27.76
N ILE A 130 23.58 13.56 27.69
CA ILE A 130 22.89 14.38 26.68
C ILE A 130 23.96 15.14 25.92
N PRO A 131 24.36 14.68 24.70
CA PRO A 131 25.36 15.37 23.90
C PRO A 131 24.90 16.79 23.52
N ASP A 132 25.84 17.74 23.51
CA ASP A 132 25.59 19.10 23.06
C ASP A 132 25.05 19.18 21.63
N LYS A 133 24.41 20.31 21.29
CA LYS A 133 23.76 20.58 19.99
C LYS A 133 24.68 20.18 18.83
N GLY A 134 24.35 19.10 18.16
CA GLY A 134 25.02 18.68 16.93
C GLY A 134 25.56 17.25 16.87
N ALA A 135 25.54 16.49 17.95
CA ALA A 135 25.84 15.08 17.89
C ALA A 135 24.75 14.33 17.10
N LYS A 136 24.91 14.27 15.78
CA LYS A 136 24.17 13.32 14.94
C LYS A 136 24.58 11.92 15.39
N GLY A 137 23.70 11.23 16.11
CA GLY A 137 23.93 9.83 16.43
C GLY A 137 24.33 9.09 15.15
N LYS A 138 25.45 8.35 15.18
CA LYS A 138 25.83 7.53 14.03
C LYS A 138 24.69 6.59 13.72
N THR A 139 24.11 6.71 12.54
CA THR A 139 23.10 5.76 12.06
C THR A 139 23.70 4.37 12.18
N SER A 140 23.10 3.52 13.00
CA SER A 140 23.59 2.17 13.21
C SER A 140 23.67 1.43 11.87
N LYS A 141 24.58 0.42 11.74
CA LYS A 141 24.63 -0.41 10.52
C LYS A 141 23.26 -1.00 10.20
N MET A 142 22.48 -1.35 11.23
CA MET A 142 21.11 -1.87 11.14
C MET A 142 20.12 -0.82 10.60
N GLY A 143 20.30 0.47 10.92
CA GLY A 143 19.50 1.55 10.36
C GLY A 143 19.73 1.76 8.86
N LYS A 144 20.97 1.66 8.40
CA LYS A 144 21.30 1.74 6.97
C LYS A 144 20.73 0.55 6.19
N PHE A 145 20.79 -0.66 6.77
CA PHE A 145 20.21 -1.86 6.21
C PHE A 145 18.69 -1.73 6.08
N GLY A 146 17.99 -1.24 7.12
CA GLY A 146 16.54 -1.03 7.11
C GLY A 146 16.09 -0.04 6.03
N ILE A 147 16.83 1.06 5.84
CA ILE A 147 16.54 2.03 4.75
C ILE A 147 16.73 1.36 3.38
N GLY A 148 17.83 0.66 3.16
CA GLY A 148 18.09 -0.07 1.92
C GLY A 148 16.98 -1.09 1.62
N PHE A 149 16.58 -1.88 2.60
CA PHE A 149 15.51 -2.85 2.48
C PHE A 149 14.15 -2.21 2.14
N SER A 150 13.81 -1.08 2.78
CA SER A 150 12.60 -0.33 2.46
C SER A 150 12.58 0.19 1.02
N VAL A 151 13.72 0.70 0.53
CA VAL A 151 13.84 1.16 -0.86
C VAL A 151 13.62 0.00 -1.84
N VAL A 152 14.19 -1.17 -1.56
CA VAL A 152 13.99 -2.37 -2.38
C VAL A 152 12.52 -2.79 -2.40
N ILE A 153 11.84 -2.82 -1.24
CA ILE A 153 10.41 -3.14 -1.19
C ILE A 153 9.58 -2.15 -2.02
N ILE A 154 9.83 -0.85 -1.87
CA ILE A 154 9.12 0.19 -2.64
C ILE A 154 9.36 -0.01 -4.15
N ALA A 155 10.59 -0.30 -4.57
CA ALA A 155 10.93 -0.56 -5.96
C ALA A 155 10.21 -1.80 -6.50
N VAL A 156 10.19 -2.90 -5.73
CA VAL A 156 9.45 -4.12 -6.09
C VAL A 156 7.95 -3.85 -6.19
N CYS A 157 7.36 -3.15 -5.23
CA CYS A 157 5.95 -2.76 -5.30
C CYS A 157 5.65 -1.89 -6.52
N ALA A 158 6.51 -0.94 -6.85
CA ALA A 158 6.35 -0.10 -8.04
C ALA A 158 6.43 -0.93 -9.32
N ILE A 159 7.40 -1.85 -9.43
CA ILE A 159 7.49 -2.77 -10.57
C ILE A 159 6.19 -3.57 -10.71
N LEU A 160 5.74 -4.21 -9.64
CA LEU A 160 4.52 -5.03 -9.67
C LEU A 160 3.26 -4.22 -10.03
N LEU A 161 3.17 -2.95 -9.61
CA LEU A 161 2.02 -2.09 -9.88
C LEU A 161 1.98 -1.54 -11.32
N PHE A 162 3.14 -1.27 -11.91
CA PHE A 162 3.24 -0.53 -13.18
C PHE A 162 3.77 -1.35 -14.36
N THR A 163 4.16 -2.62 -14.15
CA THR A 163 4.66 -3.49 -15.21
C THR A 163 3.72 -4.67 -15.46
N GLY A 164 4.14 -5.53 -16.41
CA GLY A 164 3.38 -6.68 -16.86
C GLY A 164 2.68 -6.44 -18.20
N ASN A 165 2.37 -7.53 -18.89
CA ASN A 165 1.73 -7.53 -20.19
C ASN A 165 0.67 -8.62 -20.28
N VAL A 166 -0.33 -8.38 -21.12
CA VAL A 166 -1.23 -9.40 -21.67
C VAL A 166 -0.96 -9.43 -23.17
N ASN A 167 -0.84 -10.61 -23.72
CA ASN A 167 -0.66 -10.84 -25.16
C ASN A 167 -1.43 -12.09 -25.59
N VAL A 168 -1.94 -12.09 -26.82
CA VAL A 168 -2.57 -13.25 -27.44
C VAL A 168 -1.61 -13.78 -28.51
N GLU A 169 -1.18 -15.04 -28.36
CA GLU A 169 -0.34 -15.71 -29.34
C GLU A 169 -1.20 -16.72 -30.13
N PHE A 170 -1.21 -16.57 -31.44
CA PHE A 170 -2.02 -17.39 -32.32
C PHE A 170 -1.20 -18.55 -32.89
N GLY A 171 -1.65 -19.79 -32.63
CA GLY A 171 -1.12 -21.02 -33.21
C GLY A 171 -1.96 -21.52 -34.39
N GLU A 172 -1.72 -22.75 -34.83
CA GLU A 172 -2.47 -23.35 -35.95
C GLU A 172 -3.87 -23.84 -35.54
N GLU A 173 -3.99 -24.49 -34.36
CA GLU A 173 -5.24 -25.08 -33.84
C GLU A 173 -5.73 -24.38 -32.58
N THR A 174 -4.85 -23.68 -31.86
CA THR A 174 -5.12 -23.02 -30.60
C THR A 174 -4.56 -21.61 -30.55
N PHE A 175 -5.08 -20.77 -29.68
CA PHE A 175 -4.44 -19.55 -29.26
C PHE A 175 -4.19 -19.54 -27.77
N VAL A 176 -3.18 -18.79 -27.32
CA VAL A 176 -2.79 -18.69 -25.92
C VAL A 176 -2.87 -17.23 -25.46
N ILE A 177 -3.68 -16.99 -24.44
CA ILE A 177 -3.69 -15.71 -23.75
C ILE A 177 -2.60 -15.75 -22.69
N LYS A 178 -1.51 -15.01 -22.90
CA LYS A 178 -0.37 -14.92 -21.97
C LYS A 178 -0.48 -13.73 -21.05
N ALA A 179 -0.20 -13.93 -19.77
CA ALA A 179 -0.25 -12.87 -18.78
C ALA A 179 0.94 -12.93 -17.81
N THR A 180 1.66 -11.84 -17.63
CA THR A 180 2.90 -11.78 -16.83
C THR A 180 2.70 -12.22 -15.37
N TYR A 181 1.55 -11.92 -14.75
CA TYR A 181 1.30 -12.15 -13.32
C TYR A 181 0.13 -13.10 -13.05
N TRP A 182 -0.26 -13.87 -14.06
CA TRP A 182 -1.31 -14.86 -13.97
C TRP A 182 -0.98 -16.06 -14.86
N TYR A 183 -1.69 -17.15 -14.72
CA TYR A 183 -1.47 -18.31 -15.56
C TYR A 183 -1.92 -18.02 -17.00
N ASP A 184 -1.21 -18.60 -17.95
CA ASP A 184 -1.57 -18.56 -19.36
C ASP A 184 -2.81 -19.42 -19.62
N LYS A 185 -3.63 -19.00 -20.59
CA LYS A 185 -4.85 -19.71 -20.94
C LYS A 185 -4.79 -20.12 -22.41
N GLU A 186 -4.65 -21.40 -22.67
CA GLU A 186 -4.74 -21.99 -23.99
C GLU A 186 -6.19 -22.36 -24.33
N ILE A 187 -6.62 -22.05 -25.55
CA ILE A 187 -7.99 -22.25 -26.04
C ILE A 187 -7.90 -22.72 -27.49
N ALA A 188 -8.57 -23.84 -27.82
CA ALA A 188 -8.74 -24.29 -29.19
C ALA A 188 -9.78 -23.44 -29.92
N TYR A 189 -9.54 -23.11 -31.19
CA TYR A 189 -10.49 -22.29 -31.97
C TYR A 189 -11.88 -22.95 -32.05
N GLU A 190 -11.96 -24.28 -32.13
CA GLU A 190 -13.21 -25.05 -32.14
C GLU A 190 -14.01 -24.96 -30.81
N GLU A 191 -13.37 -24.58 -29.70
CA GLU A 191 -14.02 -24.44 -28.39
C GLU A 191 -14.67 -23.06 -28.20
N VAL A 192 -14.44 -22.12 -29.10
CA VAL A 192 -14.98 -20.77 -29.05
C VAL A 192 -16.41 -20.79 -29.59
N GLU A 193 -17.38 -20.51 -28.76
CA GLU A 193 -18.81 -20.51 -29.09
C GLU A 193 -19.28 -19.16 -29.62
N SER A 194 -18.70 -18.07 -29.15
CA SER A 194 -18.98 -16.72 -29.65
C SER A 194 -17.83 -15.76 -29.34
N ILE A 195 -17.73 -14.70 -30.16
CA ILE A 195 -16.76 -13.63 -30.05
C ILE A 195 -17.52 -12.31 -30.22
N GLU A 196 -17.42 -11.43 -29.22
CA GLU A 196 -18.05 -10.12 -29.25
C GLU A 196 -17.01 -9.03 -28.97
N PHE A 197 -16.89 -8.03 -29.84
CA PHE A 197 -16.09 -6.83 -29.58
C PHE A 197 -16.96 -5.78 -28.90
N ARG A 198 -16.47 -5.20 -27.80
CA ARG A 198 -17.10 -4.11 -27.07
C ARG A 198 -16.20 -2.91 -27.01
N ASN A 199 -16.69 -1.79 -27.51
CA ASN A 199 -15.98 -0.51 -27.44
C ASN A 199 -16.36 0.25 -26.17
N GLU A 200 -16.40 -0.48 -25.04
CA GLU A 200 -16.67 0.07 -23.72
C GLU A 200 -15.97 -0.77 -22.65
N LYS A 201 -15.68 -0.15 -21.52
CA LYS A 201 -15.02 -0.82 -20.41
C LYS A 201 -15.96 -1.82 -19.73
N ILE A 202 -15.60 -3.09 -19.79
CA ILE A 202 -16.34 -4.14 -19.08
C ILE A 202 -16.02 -4.05 -17.59
N SER A 203 -17.02 -3.70 -16.78
CA SER A 203 -16.89 -3.58 -15.33
C SER A 203 -17.14 -4.92 -14.64
N GLY A 204 -16.55 -5.10 -13.44
CA GLY A 204 -16.76 -6.28 -12.61
C GLY A 204 -15.96 -6.22 -11.33
N ALA A 205 -16.45 -6.90 -10.28
CA ALA A 205 -15.74 -7.07 -9.02
C ALA A 205 -14.75 -8.24 -9.13
N ARG A 206 -13.50 -8.02 -8.76
CA ARG A 206 -12.49 -9.10 -8.73
C ARG A 206 -12.74 -9.99 -7.53
N THR A 207 -12.91 -11.30 -7.78
CA THR A 207 -13.07 -12.34 -6.76
C THR A 207 -11.78 -13.10 -6.50
N GLY A 208 -10.86 -13.14 -7.48
CA GLY A 208 -9.54 -13.75 -7.36
C GLY A 208 -8.58 -13.22 -8.43
N GLY A 209 -7.27 -13.32 -8.21
CA GLY A 209 -6.27 -12.96 -9.22
C GLY A 209 -5.50 -11.67 -8.93
N TRP A 210 -4.93 -11.09 -10.00
CA TRP A 210 -4.03 -9.94 -9.95
C TRP A 210 -4.72 -8.64 -10.41
N GLY A 211 -4.55 -7.57 -9.65
CA GLY A 211 -5.00 -6.24 -10.04
C GLY A 211 -3.96 -5.19 -9.71
N SER A 212 -3.58 -4.40 -10.71
CA SER A 212 -2.60 -3.34 -10.62
C SER A 212 -3.07 -2.08 -11.33
N MET A 213 -2.24 -1.04 -11.33
CA MET A 213 -2.50 0.16 -12.12
C MET A 213 -2.50 -0.14 -13.63
N ARG A 214 -1.87 -1.25 -14.05
CA ARG A 214 -1.70 -1.62 -15.46
C ARG A 214 -2.62 -2.74 -15.91
N LEU A 215 -2.80 -3.80 -15.10
CA LEU A 215 -3.49 -5.04 -15.49
C LEU A 215 -4.60 -5.43 -14.51
N LEU A 216 -5.64 -6.05 -15.07
CA LEU A 216 -6.73 -6.73 -14.35
C LEU A 216 -6.80 -8.17 -14.85
N LEU A 217 -6.39 -9.14 -14.00
CA LEU A 217 -6.24 -10.55 -14.38
C LEU A 217 -6.91 -11.45 -13.35
N GLY A 218 -7.53 -12.53 -13.81
CA GLY A 218 -8.09 -13.59 -12.97
C GLY A 218 -9.60 -13.64 -12.94
N ASP A 219 -10.15 -14.05 -11.81
CA ASP A 219 -11.58 -14.28 -11.63
C ASP A 219 -12.30 -12.99 -11.26
N PHE A 220 -13.36 -12.70 -11.99
CA PHE A 220 -14.21 -11.53 -11.81
C PHE A 220 -15.68 -11.96 -11.76
N ASN A 221 -16.53 -11.09 -11.22
CA ASN A 221 -17.98 -11.27 -11.21
C ASN A 221 -18.67 -9.95 -11.56
N ASN A 222 -19.70 -10.02 -12.41
CA ASN A 222 -20.62 -8.93 -12.66
C ASN A 222 -22.06 -9.45 -12.82
N LYS A 223 -23.01 -8.57 -13.03
CA LYS A 223 -24.43 -8.93 -13.18
C LYS A 223 -24.75 -9.56 -14.55
N GLU A 224 -23.93 -9.28 -15.53
CA GLU A 224 -24.15 -9.71 -16.91
C GLU A 224 -23.66 -11.14 -17.14
N PHE A 225 -22.39 -11.41 -16.75
CA PHE A 225 -21.72 -12.69 -17.01
C PHE A 225 -21.74 -13.64 -15.79
N GLY A 226 -22.09 -13.15 -14.59
CA GLY A 226 -21.82 -13.91 -13.38
C GLY A 226 -20.30 -13.98 -13.11
N ASN A 227 -19.77 -15.18 -12.95
CA ASN A 227 -18.32 -15.42 -12.77
C ASN A 227 -17.65 -15.60 -14.12
N TYR A 228 -16.61 -14.80 -14.42
CA TYR A 228 -15.88 -14.83 -15.68
C TYR A 228 -14.37 -14.66 -15.46
N LEU A 229 -13.56 -15.07 -16.45
CA LEU A 229 -12.12 -14.83 -16.47
C LEU A 229 -11.81 -13.49 -17.17
N ARG A 230 -10.80 -12.79 -16.67
CA ARG A 230 -10.38 -11.51 -17.22
C ARG A 230 -8.88 -11.44 -17.45
N TYR A 231 -8.50 -10.98 -18.64
CA TYR A 231 -7.13 -10.72 -19.07
C TYR A 231 -7.08 -9.38 -19.80
N THR A 232 -7.08 -8.28 -19.04
CA THR A 232 -7.21 -6.94 -19.63
C THR A 232 -6.20 -5.95 -19.10
N TYR A 233 -5.88 -4.93 -19.92
CA TYR A 233 -5.25 -3.73 -19.43
C TYR A 233 -6.28 -2.84 -18.71
N ASN A 234 -5.90 -2.27 -17.58
CA ASN A 234 -6.80 -1.47 -16.74
C ASN A 234 -7.26 -0.15 -17.41
N HIS A 235 -6.42 0.40 -18.30
CA HIS A 235 -6.70 1.66 -19.01
C HIS A 235 -7.30 1.46 -20.39
N CYS A 236 -7.54 0.22 -20.80
CA CYS A 236 -8.21 -0.05 -22.07
C CYS A 236 -9.72 0.03 -21.89
N ASP A 237 -10.38 0.87 -22.70
CA ASP A 237 -11.84 1.05 -22.67
C ASP A 237 -12.53 0.16 -23.73
N ALA A 238 -11.82 -0.80 -24.32
CA ALA A 238 -12.37 -1.83 -25.19
C ALA A 238 -12.09 -3.23 -24.64
N GLY A 239 -12.89 -4.20 -25.05
CA GLY A 239 -12.73 -5.60 -24.66
C GLY A 239 -13.33 -6.56 -25.68
N ILE A 240 -12.78 -7.77 -25.72
CA ILE A 240 -13.31 -8.91 -26.44
C ILE A 240 -13.92 -9.85 -25.43
N VAL A 241 -15.19 -10.18 -25.60
CA VAL A 241 -15.88 -11.22 -24.82
C VAL A 241 -15.88 -12.50 -25.64
N LEU A 242 -15.21 -13.52 -25.12
CA LEU A 242 -15.17 -14.86 -25.67
C LEU A 242 -16.07 -15.75 -24.81
N VAL A 243 -16.90 -16.57 -25.43
CA VAL A 243 -17.61 -17.66 -24.75
C VAL A 243 -16.90 -18.97 -25.12
N VAL A 244 -16.41 -19.68 -24.11
CA VAL A 244 -15.66 -20.92 -24.28
C VAL A 244 -16.19 -21.95 -23.27
N LYS A 245 -16.86 -22.99 -23.72
CA LYS A 245 -17.47 -24.04 -22.87
C LYS A 245 -18.38 -23.41 -21.78
N ASP A 246 -19.33 -22.62 -22.23
CA ASP A 246 -20.30 -21.91 -21.34
C ASP A 246 -19.64 -20.97 -20.31
N LYS A 247 -18.41 -20.50 -20.57
CA LYS A 247 -17.71 -19.54 -19.68
C LYS A 247 -17.23 -18.32 -20.45
N GLU A 248 -17.49 -17.16 -19.91
CA GLU A 248 -17.03 -15.91 -20.48
C GLU A 248 -15.57 -15.65 -20.09
N ILE A 249 -14.80 -15.23 -21.09
CA ILE A 249 -13.42 -14.78 -20.96
C ILE A 249 -13.32 -13.40 -21.60
N VAL A 250 -12.89 -12.41 -20.81
CA VAL A 250 -12.71 -11.04 -21.29
C VAL A 250 -11.24 -10.75 -21.53
N VAL A 251 -10.91 -10.38 -22.77
CA VAL A 251 -9.53 -10.09 -23.19
C VAL A 251 -9.44 -8.68 -23.74
N SER A 252 -8.32 -7.97 -23.51
CA SER A 252 -8.02 -6.72 -24.23
C SER A 252 -6.55 -6.62 -24.62
N GLY A 253 -6.28 -5.89 -25.67
CA GLY A 253 -4.98 -5.30 -25.98
C GLY A 253 -4.67 -4.10 -25.09
N LYS A 254 -3.58 -3.39 -25.38
CA LYS A 254 -3.14 -2.19 -24.63
C LYS A 254 -4.12 -1.03 -24.73
N ASP A 255 -4.79 -0.94 -25.87
CA ASP A 255 -5.74 0.10 -26.28
C ASP A 255 -6.84 -0.49 -27.16
N ALA A 256 -7.77 0.33 -27.57
CA ALA A 256 -8.90 -0.11 -28.41
C ALA A 256 -8.44 -0.62 -29.79
N GLU A 257 -7.42 -0.03 -30.39
CA GLU A 257 -6.89 -0.43 -31.69
C GLU A 257 -6.27 -1.83 -31.63
N SER A 258 -5.33 -2.06 -30.72
CA SER A 258 -4.73 -3.38 -30.51
C SER A 258 -5.74 -4.44 -30.02
N THR A 259 -6.80 -4.04 -29.34
CA THR A 259 -7.91 -4.94 -28.97
C THR A 259 -8.72 -5.35 -30.20
N TYR A 260 -8.96 -4.40 -31.11
CA TYR A 260 -9.68 -4.68 -32.36
C TYR A 260 -8.86 -5.55 -33.32
N GLU A 261 -7.56 -5.37 -33.42
CA GLU A 261 -6.66 -6.25 -34.19
C GLU A 261 -6.73 -7.72 -33.69
N ILE A 262 -6.70 -7.91 -32.35
CA ILE A 262 -6.87 -9.25 -31.75
C ILE A 262 -8.26 -9.82 -32.08
N TYR A 263 -9.29 -8.98 -32.05
CA TYR A 263 -10.65 -9.40 -32.40
C TYR A 263 -10.76 -9.86 -33.86
N GLU A 264 -10.19 -9.11 -34.83
CA GLU A 264 -10.23 -9.48 -36.24
C GLU A 264 -9.50 -10.80 -36.51
N GLU A 265 -8.34 -11.00 -35.89
CA GLU A 265 -7.57 -12.25 -36.04
C GLU A 265 -8.34 -13.45 -35.43
N LEU A 266 -9.00 -13.27 -34.27
CA LEU A 266 -9.84 -14.31 -33.67
C LEU A 266 -11.03 -14.67 -34.56
N MET A 267 -11.74 -13.66 -35.12
CA MET A 267 -12.87 -13.87 -36.02
C MET A 267 -12.46 -14.67 -37.25
N GLU A 268 -11.33 -14.33 -37.88
CA GLU A 268 -10.80 -15.01 -39.05
C GLU A 268 -10.47 -16.47 -38.74
N ARG A 269 -9.73 -16.73 -37.65
CA ARG A 269 -9.27 -18.08 -37.29
C ARG A 269 -10.36 -19.00 -36.77
N CYS A 270 -11.37 -18.44 -36.09
CA CYS A 270 -12.55 -19.18 -35.65
C CYS A 270 -13.59 -19.40 -36.79
N GLY A 271 -13.38 -18.80 -37.97
CA GLY A 271 -14.29 -18.96 -39.11
C GLY A 271 -15.61 -18.22 -38.99
N TYR A 272 -15.67 -17.16 -38.18
CA TYR A 272 -16.83 -16.28 -38.08
C TYR A 272 -16.76 -15.23 -39.24
N GLU A 273 -17.83 -15.11 -40.00
CA GLU A 273 -17.98 -14.05 -40.99
C GLU A 273 -18.13 -12.68 -40.33
N LYS A 274 -17.54 -11.65 -40.97
CA LYS A 274 -17.63 -10.25 -40.50
C LYS A 274 -19.02 -9.67 -40.61
#